data_2e0f28b9b1c8f221fda7aaff5bff6ed9
#
_entry.id   2e0f28b9b1c8f221fda7aaff5bff6ed9
#
_cell.length_a   1.000
_cell.length_b   1.000
_cell.length_c   1.000
_cell.angle_alpha   90.00
_cell.angle_beta   90.00
_cell.angle_gamma   90.00
#
_symmetry.space_group_name_H-M   'P 1'
#
loop_
_entity.id
_entity.type
_entity.pdbx_description
1 polymer ?
#
loop_
_entity_poly.entity_id
_entity_poly.type
_entity_poly.pdbx_seq_one_letter_code
_entity_poly.pdbx_strand_id
1 'polypeptide(L)'
;MKTNETLYLKSLNLQNFATFENQEIQFDPKFNAIVGETGSGKSLILDALQIIFGARADKKLIRKNADFATIEAVFSTDDEKIKAYFNEIGHPFDGNEVVIKRIIYANESSKSYLNYQSCSASQLSAFAKRFVDLVGQFENQKLLSEDYQLVLLDSYAGLNGDIADYQNLYNQLASFKKDFNELINEKNIRAQREDYIRFQIEELEKLSPSVEDELELLKKKDMILNVEKRQATLGSIASAISDDEVNLLGLLKSCLNRAEKNPGIVAEEIITKLYDVKSILEDVSFDLSKDLNMNLDEENIEEIIDRIDQYSRLKRKFGGSTEEMLKMYAEFKAELNSYSQVDDKIALVSKKINDLELRCGTFAEELHKVRVQKSDELSVELTGKVRELKMNGASLRITISKSETLGPKGYSRVDFIAETNPGEGFFKVKEIASGGELSRILLSIRQILSSNDTISVFLFDEIDTGIGGETAICIGKSLMQVSECSQVLAITHLPQIANFATQLINVSKTTKIIEDQPRTVSIIDLVAGEKRADLVKAMNPIV
;
A
#
# COMPACT_ATOMS: atom_id res chain seq x y z
N MET A 1 14.47 9.59 40.21
CA MET A 1 13.08 9.26 39.88
C MET A 1 12.73 10.10 38.67
N LYS A 2 12.59 9.51 37.49
CA LYS A 2 12.03 10.23 36.33
C LYS A 2 10.54 10.34 36.61
N THR A 3 10.02 11.56 36.79
CA THR A 3 8.59 11.83 36.66
C THR A 3 8.23 11.42 35.25
N ASN A 4 7.52 10.30 35.08
CA ASN A 4 6.93 9.93 33.82
C ASN A 4 5.88 11.00 33.49
N GLU A 5 6.23 11.87 32.57
CA GLU A 5 5.34 12.84 31.93
C GLU A 5 4.41 12.04 31.00
N THR A 6 3.41 11.37 31.58
CA THR A 6 2.48 10.51 30.88
C THR A 6 1.17 11.26 30.65
N LEU A 7 0.47 10.88 29.59
CA LEU A 7 -0.90 11.34 29.37
C LEU A 7 -1.81 10.77 30.46
N TYR A 8 -2.61 11.60 31.11
CA TYR A 8 -3.63 11.14 32.04
C TYR A 8 -4.97 11.87 31.82
N LEU A 9 -6.07 11.17 32.10
CA LEU A 9 -7.40 11.74 32.10
C LEU A 9 -7.55 12.66 33.31
N LYS A 10 -7.68 13.97 33.06
CA LYS A 10 -7.82 14.99 34.07
C LYS A 10 -9.26 15.16 34.52
N SER A 11 -10.20 15.24 33.56
CA SER A 11 -11.62 15.38 33.87
C SER A 11 -12.52 14.73 32.83
N LEU A 12 -13.74 14.37 33.25
CA LEU A 12 -14.82 13.90 32.39
C LEU A 12 -16.08 14.68 32.69
N ASN A 13 -16.63 15.37 31.70
CA ASN A 13 -17.88 16.11 31.78
C ASN A 13 -19.00 15.35 31.08
N LEU A 14 -20.10 15.11 31.77
CA LEU A 14 -21.29 14.41 31.29
C LEU A 14 -22.51 15.35 31.37
N GLN A 15 -23.09 15.65 30.21
CA GLN A 15 -24.30 16.47 30.13
C GLN A 15 -25.42 15.71 29.43
N ASN A 16 -26.58 15.61 30.06
CA ASN A 16 -27.77 14.88 29.57
C ASN A 16 -27.45 13.44 29.14
N PHE A 17 -26.53 12.78 29.85
CA PHE A 17 -26.09 11.43 29.53
C PHE A 17 -26.71 10.42 30.47
N ALA A 18 -27.60 9.59 29.96
CA ALA A 18 -28.36 8.57 30.71
C ALA A 18 -29.02 9.15 32.00
N THR A 19 -28.57 8.76 33.18
CA THR A 19 -29.03 9.25 34.48
C THR A 19 -28.29 10.50 34.94
N PHE A 20 -27.21 10.90 34.28
CA PHE A 20 -26.46 12.10 34.61
C PHE A 20 -27.08 13.34 33.93
N GLU A 21 -27.38 14.36 34.70
CA GLU A 21 -27.91 15.63 34.21
C GLU A 21 -26.81 16.57 33.77
N ASN A 22 -25.92 16.93 34.68
CA ASN A 22 -24.70 17.69 34.46
C ASN A 22 -23.74 17.31 35.58
N GLN A 23 -22.73 16.54 35.25
CA GLN A 23 -21.72 16.04 36.18
C GLN A 23 -20.34 16.22 35.65
N GLU A 24 -19.45 16.71 36.48
CA GLU A 24 -18.02 16.78 36.23
C GLU A 24 -17.28 15.88 37.20
N ILE A 25 -16.37 15.06 36.67
CA ILE A 25 -15.53 14.16 37.45
C ILE A 25 -14.09 14.64 37.26
N GLN A 26 -13.42 14.94 38.36
CA GLN A 26 -11.96 15.21 38.35
C GLN A 26 -11.25 13.92 38.74
N PHE A 27 -10.14 13.58 38.05
CA PHE A 27 -9.37 12.40 38.34
C PHE A 27 -7.96 12.75 38.84
N ASP A 28 -7.46 11.94 39.76
CA ASP A 28 -6.06 11.97 40.16
C ASP A 28 -5.19 11.28 39.10
N PRO A 29 -3.98 11.75 38.82
CA PRO A 29 -3.09 11.12 37.84
C PRO A 29 -2.63 9.71 38.20
N LYS A 30 -2.90 9.22 39.40
CA LYS A 30 -2.56 7.87 39.87
C LYS A 30 -3.77 6.95 39.92
N PHE A 31 -4.08 6.40 41.09
CA PHE A 31 -5.13 5.40 41.25
C PHE A 31 -6.45 6.04 41.70
N ASN A 32 -7.48 5.92 40.86
CA ASN A 32 -8.85 6.34 41.11
C ASN A 32 -9.78 5.12 41.27
N ALA A 33 -10.46 4.99 42.39
CA ALA A 33 -11.49 3.98 42.56
C ALA A 33 -12.89 4.61 42.46
N ILE A 34 -13.71 4.05 41.55
CA ILE A 34 -15.11 4.42 41.35
C ILE A 34 -15.97 3.42 42.11
N VAL A 35 -16.66 3.90 43.14
CA VAL A 35 -17.46 3.07 44.03
C VAL A 35 -18.92 3.52 44.02
N GLY A 36 -19.80 2.73 44.58
CA GLY A 36 -21.25 3.01 44.70
C GLY A 36 -22.09 1.75 44.65
N GLU A 37 -23.38 1.85 44.94
CA GLU A 37 -24.31 0.73 44.91
C GLU A 37 -24.47 0.13 43.50
N THR A 38 -24.91 -1.14 43.43
CA THR A 38 -25.23 -1.77 42.13
C THR A 38 -26.31 -0.98 41.42
N GLY A 39 -26.08 -0.70 40.14
CA GLY A 39 -26.99 0.10 39.33
C GLY A 39 -26.94 1.62 39.59
N SER A 40 -26.02 2.15 40.39
CA SER A 40 -25.90 3.61 40.67
C SER A 40 -25.48 4.43 39.41
N GLY A 41 -24.90 3.81 38.40
CA GLY A 41 -24.42 4.47 37.21
C GLY A 41 -22.91 4.34 37.00
N LYS A 42 -22.21 3.49 37.75
CA LYS A 42 -20.76 3.24 37.56
C LYS A 42 -20.41 2.80 36.15
N SER A 43 -21.14 1.83 35.62
CA SER A 43 -20.94 1.33 34.24
C SER A 43 -21.21 2.41 33.19
N LEU A 44 -22.10 3.37 33.47
CA LEU A 44 -22.34 4.50 32.55
C LEU A 44 -21.12 5.42 32.40
N ILE A 45 -20.25 5.50 33.42
CA ILE A 45 -18.96 6.23 33.29
C ILE A 45 -18.05 5.52 32.33
N LEU A 46 -18.02 4.17 32.36
CA LEU A 46 -17.25 3.39 31.37
C LEU A 46 -17.84 3.51 29.97
N ASP A 47 -19.16 3.45 29.84
CA ASP A 47 -19.83 3.67 28.54
C ASP A 47 -19.46 5.04 27.95
N ALA A 48 -19.45 6.08 28.82
CA ALA A 48 -19.02 7.42 28.39
C ALA A 48 -17.57 7.45 27.93
N LEU A 49 -16.66 6.80 28.65
CA LEU A 49 -15.24 6.70 28.25
C LEU A 49 -15.07 5.91 26.95
N GLN A 50 -15.80 4.80 26.76
CA GLN A 50 -15.77 4.05 25.51
C GLN A 50 -16.25 4.88 24.31
N ILE A 51 -17.34 5.64 24.51
CA ILE A 51 -17.86 6.54 23.49
C ILE A 51 -16.83 7.60 23.13
N ILE A 52 -16.15 8.19 24.12
CA ILE A 52 -15.02 9.12 23.91
C ILE A 52 -13.93 8.47 23.07
N PHE A 53 -13.64 7.19 23.29
CA PHE A 53 -12.63 6.44 22.55
C PHE A 53 -13.12 5.83 21.22
N GLY A 54 -14.23 6.35 20.68
CA GLY A 54 -14.67 6.03 19.32
C GLY A 54 -15.71 4.92 19.22
N ALA A 55 -16.18 4.35 20.33
CA ALA A 55 -17.27 3.39 20.29
C ALA A 55 -18.57 4.01 19.75
N ARG A 56 -19.45 3.14 19.23
CA ARG A 56 -20.76 3.56 18.74
C ARG A 56 -21.62 4.09 19.89
N ALA A 57 -22.13 5.29 19.73
CA ALA A 57 -23.03 5.89 20.70
C ALA A 57 -24.47 5.43 20.45
N ASP A 58 -25.13 4.83 21.46
CA ASP A 58 -26.56 4.52 21.39
C ASP A 58 -27.37 5.77 21.77
N LYS A 59 -28.38 6.12 20.98
CA LYS A 59 -29.31 7.23 21.27
C LYS A 59 -30.10 7.03 22.54
N LYS A 60 -30.24 5.80 23.02
CA LYS A 60 -30.85 5.47 24.32
C LYS A 60 -30.11 6.06 25.53
N LEU A 61 -28.83 6.43 25.33
CA LEU A 61 -28.03 7.09 26.35
C LEU A 61 -28.29 8.60 26.44
N ILE A 62 -29.11 9.16 25.56
CA ILE A 62 -29.60 10.53 25.71
C ILE A 62 -30.66 10.56 26.80
N ARG A 63 -30.51 11.47 27.76
CA ARG A 63 -31.49 11.67 28.85
C ARG A 63 -32.85 11.99 28.25
N LYS A 64 -33.92 11.40 28.85
CA LYS A 64 -35.29 11.63 28.40
C LYS A 64 -35.65 13.12 28.43
N ASN A 65 -36.24 13.62 27.34
CA ASN A 65 -36.60 15.02 27.10
C ASN A 65 -35.38 15.93 26.74
N ALA A 66 -34.21 15.38 26.45
CA ALA A 66 -33.09 16.13 25.95
C ALA A 66 -32.90 15.87 24.43
N ASP A 67 -32.54 16.89 23.67
CA ASP A 67 -32.28 16.78 22.24
C ASP A 67 -30.92 16.18 21.94
N PHE A 68 -29.98 16.29 22.87
CA PHE A 68 -28.63 15.77 22.75
C PHE A 68 -28.01 15.43 24.12
N ALA A 69 -27.01 14.57 24.08
CA ALA A 69 -26.07 14.33 25.19
C ALA A 69 -24.66 14.73 24.78
N THR A 70 -23.91 15.30 25.72
CA THR A 70 -22.51 15.65 25.54
C THR A 70 -21.65 14.88 26.52
N ILE A 71 -20.55 14.34 26.00
CA ILE A 71 -19.46 13.74 26.77
C ILE A 71 -18.17 14.49 26.37
N GLU A 72 -17.43 14.99 27.34
CA GLU A 72 -16.19 15.70 27.13
C GLU A 72 -15.13 15.19 28.11
N ALA A 73 -14.01 14.73 27.58
CA ALA A 73 -12.86 14.29 28.36
C ALA A 73 -11.68 15.19 28.11
N VAL A 74 -11.04 15.64 29.17
CA VAL A 74 -9.82 16.43 29.14
C VAL A 74 -8.68 15.57 29.63
N PHE A 75 -7.68 15.38 28.78
CA PHE A 75 -6.41 14.72 29.11
C PHE A 75 -5.33 15.77 29.32
N SER A 76 -4.38 15.47 30.20
CA SER A 76 -3.22 16.34 30.43
C SER A 76 -1.93 15.56 30.14
N THR A 77 -0.95 16.24 29.51
CA THR A 77 0.39 15.69 29.23
C THR A 77 1.39 16.80 29.04
N ASP A 78 2.62 16.57 29.51
CA ASP A 78 3.80 17.40 29.23
C ASP A 78 4.78 16.72 28.26
N ASP A 79 4.43 15.52 27.71
CA ASP A 79 5.31 14.75 26.82
C ASP A 79 5.30 15.30 25.39
N GLU A 80 6.45 15.82 24.96
CA GLU A 80 6.65 16.34 23.60
C GLU A 80 6.43 15.29 22.49
N LYS A 81 6.60 14.00 22.78
CA LYS A 81 6.29 12.94 21.80
C LYS A 81 4.80 12.81 21.56
N ILE A 82 4.00 13.03 22.60
CA ILE A 82 2.53 13.02 22.50
C ILE A 82 2.11 14.27 21.71
N LYS A 83 2.68 15.43 21.96
CA LYS A 83 2.42 16.65 21.18
C LYS A 83 2.78 16.47 19.70
N ALA A 84 3.95 15.86 19.42
CA ALA A 84 4.37 15.56 18.05
C ALA A 84 3.37 14.61 17.33
N TYR A 85 2.86 13.59 18.03
CA TYR A 85 1.81 12.73 17.48
C TYR A 85 0.55 13.48 17.08
N PHE A 86 0.07 14.41 17.93
CA PHE A 86 -1.13 15.21 17.61
C PHE A 86 -0.89 16.18 16.44
N ASN A 87 0.33 16.72 16.31
CA ASN A 87 0.72 17.51 15.15
C ASN A 87 0.69 16.68 13.86
N GLU A 88 1.22 15.44 13.90
CA GLU A 88 1.27 14.54 12.76
C GLU A 88 -0.14 14.14 12.26
N ILE A 89 -1.09 13.90 13.15
CA ILE A 89 -2.47 13.59 12.79
C ILE A 89 -3.35 14.81 12.45
N GLY A 90 -2.76 16.02 12.45
CA GLY A 90 -3.44 17.26 12.07
C GLY A 90 -4.35 17.86 13.15
N HIS A 91 -4.17 17.47 14.42
CA HIS A 91 -4.92 17.99 15.57
C HIS A 91 -4.00 18.59 16.64
N PRO A 92 -3.20 19.63 16.31
CA PRO A 92 -2.31 20.27 17.26
C PRO A 92 -3.08 20.86 18.45
N PHE A 93 -2.39 20.98 19.58
CA PHE A 93 -2.92 21.66 20.76
C PHE A 93 -1.82 22.53 21.39
N ASP A 94 -2.25 23.63 21.99
CA ASP A 94 -1.40 24.53 22.73
C ASP A 94 -1.50 24.23 24.25
N GLY A 95 -0.38 24.34 24.96
CA GLY A 95 -0.32 23.99 26.37
C GLY A 95 -0.23 22.49 26.63
N ASN A 96 -0.89 22.00 27.67
CA ASN A 96 -0.73 20.64 28.19
C ASN A 96 -2.04 19.84 28.20
N GLU A 97 -3.09 20.32 27.55
CA GLU A 97 -4.42 19.69 27.58
C GLU A 97 -4.90 19.28 26.20
N VAL A 98 -5.37 18.04 26.10
CA VAL A 98 -6.02 17.46 24.92
C VAL A 98 -7.50 17.25 25.25
N VAL A 99 -8.38 17.88 24.50
CA VAL A 99 -9.83 17.81 24.70
C VAL A 99 -10.47 16.90 23.67
N ILE A 100 -11.20 15.89 24.12
CA ILE A 100 -12.02 15.01 23.28
C ILE A 100 -13.48 15.21 23.64
N LYS A 101 -14.31 15.53 22.64
CA LYS A 101 -15.74 15.78 22.84
C LYS A 101 -16.59 14.94 21.89
N ARG A 102 -17.65 14.35 22.41
CA ARG A 102 -18.67 13.64 21.64
C ARG A 102 -20.03 14.24 21.92
N ILE A 103 -20.80 14.50 20.86
CA ILE A 103 -22.18 14.96 20.96
C ILE A 103 -23.07 13.92 20.28
N ILE A 104 -24.02 13.39 21.04
CA ILE A 104 -24.98 12.39 20.59
C ILE A 104 -26.31 13.10 20.39
N TYR A 105 -26.80 13.20 19.17
CA TYR A 105 -28.08 13.83 18.85
C TYR A 105 -29.21 12.81 18.74
N ALA A 106 -30.42 13.18 19.21
CA ALA A 106 -31.61 12.35 19.10
C ALA A 106 -32.01 12.09 17.62
N ASN A 107 -31.92 13.12 16.79
CA ASN A 107 -32.42 13.10 15.42
C ASN A 107 -31.33 13.08 14.34
N GLU A 108 -30.06 13.28 14.71
CA GLU A 108 -28.91 13.31 13.78
C GLU A 108 -27.88 12.24 14.11
N SER A 109 -26.80 12.19 13.31
CA SER A 109 -25.62 11.42 13.60
C SER A 109 -24.78 12.07 14.71
N SER A 110 -24.11 11.26 15.53
CA SER A 110 -23.20 11.76 16.55
C SER A 110 -22.00 12.49 15.92
N LYS A 111 -21.54 13.56 16.57
CA LYS A 111 -20.37 14.34 16.16
C LYS A 111 -19.22 14.16 17.14
N SER A 112 -18.01 14.16 16.62
CA SER A 112 -16.78 13.98 17.39
C SER A 112 -15.84 15.13 17.16
N TYR A 113 -15.17 15.57 18.20
CA TYR A 113 -14.20 16.67 18.16
C TYR A 113 -12.95 16.27 18.94
N LEU A 114 -11.79 16.62 18.39
CA LEU A 114 -10.49 16.49 19.01
C LEU A 114 -9.84 17.88 18.97
N ASN A 115 -9.48 18.42 20.14
CA ASN A 115 -8.97 19.78 20.27
C ASN A 115 -9.85 20.82 19.53
N TYR A 116 -11.18 20.72 19.75
CA TYR A 116 -12.22 21.57 19.14
C TYR A 116 -12.35 21.46 17.61
N GLN A 117 -11.57 20.60 16.93
CA GLN A 117 -11.68 20.31 15.51
C GLN A 117 -12.48 19.04 15.28
N SER A 118 -13.30 19.01 14.23
CA SER A 118 -14.08 17.83 13.86
C SER A 118 -13.15 16.66 13.53
N CYS A 119 -13.43 15.49 14.08
CA CYS A 119 -12.67 14.27 13.83
C CYS A 119 -13.59 13.06 13.60
N SER A 120 -13.03 11.99 13.05
CA SER A 120 -13.73 10.72 12.87
C SER A 120 -13.65 9.84 14.13
N ALA A 121 -14.63 8.94 14.30
CA ALA A 121 -14.58 7.93 15.36
C ALA A 121 -13.34 7.01 15.23
N SER A 122 -12.86 6.77 14.00
CA SER A 122 -11.65 5.99 13.75
C SER A 122 -10.38 6.68 14.28
N GLN A 123 -10.29 8.01 14.19
CA GLN A 123 -9.17 8.77 14.79
C GLN A 123 -9.19 8.67 16.32
N LEU A 124 -10.37 8.77 16.94
CA LEU A 124 -10.51 8.57 18.40
C LEU A 124 -10.15 7.14 18.82
N SER A 125 -10.55 6.14 18.03
CA SER A 125 -10.16 4.75 18.28
C SER A 125 -8.64 4.53 18.13
N ALA A 126 -7.99 5.19 17.17
CA ALA A 126 -6.54 5.14 17.01
C ALA A 126 -5.81 5.77 18.22
N PHE A 127 -6.30 6.92 18.72
CA PHE A 127 -5.82 7.53 19.95
C PHE A 127 -5.95 6.58 21.13
N ALA A 128 -7.16 6.03 21.35
CA ALA A 128 -7.40 5.11 22.44
C ALA A 128 -6.47 3.89 22.38
N LYS A 129 -6.37 3.26 21.22
CA LYS A 129 -5.47 2.11 21.00
C LYS A 129 -4.00 2.43 21.31
N ARG A 130 -3.59 3.67 21.25
CA ARG A 130 -2.20 4.07 21.52
C ARG A 130 -1.94 4.33 23.00
N PHE A 131 -2.87 4.98 23.72
CA PHE A 131 -2.63 5.54 25.06
C PHE A 131 -3.49 4.95 26.16
N VAL A 132 -4.59 4.24 25.84
CA VAL A 132 -5.58 3.74 26.80
C VAL A 132 -5.76 2.24 26.64
N ASP A 133 -5.82 1.52 27.76
CA ASP A 133 -6.17 0.10 27.78
C ASP A 133 -7.41 -0.13 28.65
N LEU A 134 -8.43 -0.74 28.06
CA LEU A 134 -9.70 -1.09 28.70
C LEU A 134 -9.65 -2.57 29.09
N VAL A 135 -9.53 -2.85 30.38
CA VAL A 135 -9.42 -4.21 30.93
C VAL A 135 -10.77 -4.61 31.52
N GLY A 136 -11.47 -5.61 30.94
CA GLY A 136 -12.79 -6.06 31.35
C GLY A 136 -13.53 -6.79 30.22
N GLN A 137 -14.85 -6.72 30.18
CA GLN A 137 -15.72 -7.36 29.16
C GLN A 137 -15.64 -6.76 27.76
N PHE A 138 -14.66 -5.92 27.44
CA PHE A 138 -14.64 -5.09 26.23
C PHE A 138 -13.62 -5.61 25.20
N GLU A 139 -14.01 -5.61 23.93
CA GLU A 139 -13.26 -6.14 22.77
C GLU A 139 -11.92 -5.45 22.46
N ASN A 140 -11.58 -4.36 23.12
CA ASN A 140 -10.39 -3.53 22.79
C ASN A 140 -9.16 -3.84 23.66
N GLN A 141 -8.98 -5.05 24.09
CA GLN A 141 -7.81 -5.43 24.89
C GLN A 141 -6.56 -5.54 24.00
N LYS A 142 -5.80 -4.46 23.97
CA LYS A 142 -4.56 -4.37 23.18
C LYS A 142 -3.59 -5.51 23.53
N LEU A 143 -3.56 -5.91 24.81
CA LEU A 143 -2.71 -7.01 25.28
C LEU A 143 -3.04 -8.37 24.65
N LEU A 144 -4.22 -8.54 24.06
CA LEU A 144 -4.60 -9.79 23.40
C LEU A 144 -4.07 -9.91 21.97
N SER A 145 -3.50 -8.83 21.40
CA SER A 145 -2.90 -8.89 20.08
C SER A 145 -1.46 -9.40 20.12
N GLU A 146 -1.11 -10.33 19.25
CA GLU A 146 0.23 -10.91 19.12
C GLU A 146 1.29 -9.82 18.86
N ASP A 147 0.96 -8.82 18.03
CA ASP A 147 1.86 -7.69 17.72
C ASP A 147 2.22 -6.85 18.96
N TYR A 148 1.28 -6.66 19.86
CA TYR A 148 1.52 -5.90 21.07
C TYR A 148 2.24 -6.74 22.14
N GLN A 149 1.92 -8.03 22.24
CA GLN A 149 2.65 -8.97 23.10
C GLN A 149 4.14 -9.03 22.73
N LEU A 150 4.44 -9.00 21.41
CA LEU A 150 5.82 -8.91 20.94
C LEU A 150 6.49 -7.59 21.36
N VAL A 151 5.80 -6.46 21.25
CA VAL A 151 6.32 -5.15 21.69
C VAL A 151 6.61 -5.14 23.18
N LEU A 152 5.75 -5.74 24.00
CA LEU A 152 5.96 -5.84 25.44
C LEU A 152 7.16 -6.71 25.79
N LEU A 153 7.32 -7.86 25.13
CA LEU A 153 8.49 -8.71 25.31
C LEU A 153 9.78 -8.01 24.89
N ASP A 154 9.76 -7.32 23.75
CA ASP A 154 10.89 -6.54 23.24
C ASP A 154 11.31 -5.43 24.22
N SER A 155 10.33 -4.76 24.79
CA SER A 155 10.54 -3.71 25.81
C SER A 155 11.13 -4.29 27.10
N TYR A 156 10.59 -5.42 27.58
CA TYR A 156 11.14 -6.15 28.72
C TYR A 156 12.58 -6.63 28.47
N ALA A 157 12.84 -7.10 27.26
CA ALA A 157 14.17 -7.56 26.85
C ALA A 157 15.17 -6.40 26.61
N GLY A 158 14.73 -5.15 26.62
CA GLY A 158 15.56 -3.98 26.34
C GLY A 158 15.93 -3.80 24.86
N LEU A 159 15.21 -4.44 23.94
CA LEU A 159 15.51 -4.50 22.50
C LEU A 159 15.03 -3.29 21.69
N ASN A 160 14.52 -2.23 22.32
CA ASN A 160 13.92 -1.09 21.60
C ASN A 160 14.87 -0.43 20.58
N GLY A 161 16.17 -0.34 20.92
CA GLY A 161 17.20 0.18 20.02
C GLY A 161 17.46 -0.75 18.84
N ASP A 162 17.69 -2.04 19.14
CA ASP A 162 17.97 -3.05 18.12
C ASP A 162 16.82 -3.22 17.13
N ILE A 163 15.57 -3.09 17.61
CA ILE A 163 14.37 -3.14 16.74
C ILE A 163 14.31 -1.93 15.83
N ALA A 164 14.63 -0.73 16.31
CA ALA A 164 14.68 0.46 15.47
C ALA A 164 15.74 0.31 14.36
N ASP A 165 16.90 -0.22 14.68
CA ASP A 165 17.97 -0.48 13.71
C ASP A 165 17.56 -1.57 12.71
N TYR A 166 16.96 -2.65 13.19
CA TYR A 166 16.40 -3.68 12.30
C TYR A 166 15.32 -3.13 11.37
N GLN A 167 14.39 -2.31 11.88
CA GLN A 167 13.34 -1.69 11.07
C GLN A 167 13.90 -0.79 9.97
N ASN A 168 14.94 -0.01 10.28
CA ASN A 168 15.63 0.80 9.28
C ASN A 168 16.22 -0.07 8.15
N LEU A 169 16.85 -1.19 8.52
CA LEU A 169 17.41 -2.14 7.56
C LEU A 169 16.32 -2.82 6.72
N TYR A 170 15.22 -3.23 7.35
CA TYR A 170 14.08 -3.85 6.67
C TYR A 170 13.37 -2.88 5.72
N ASN A 171 13.22 -1.61 6.10
CA ASN A 171 12.65 -0.58 5.24
C ASN A 171 13.50 -0.34 3.99
N GLN A 172 14.84 -0.37 4.13
CA GLN A 172 15.73 -0.32 2.97
C GLN A 172 15.51 -1.52 2.04
N LEU A 173 15.44 -2.74 2.61
CA LEU A 173 15.13 -3.95 1.85
C LEU A 173 13.80 -3.85 1.11
N ALA A 174 12.75 -3.38 1.79
CA ALA A 174 11.43 -3.20 1.20
C ALA A 174 11.44 -2.19 0.05
N SER A 175 12.18 -1.09 0.18
CA SER A 175 12.37 -0.10 -0.89
C SER A 175 13.07 -0.71 -2.11
N PHE A 176 14.20 -1.40 -1.91
CA PHE A 176 14.90 -2.03 -3.02
C PHE A 176 14.09 -3.15 -3.70
N LYS A 177 13.27 -3.89 -2.96
CA LYS A 177 12.33 -4.87 -3.55
C LYS A 177 11.25 -4.20 -4.39
N LYS A 178 10.76 -3.03 -3.98
CA LYS A 178 9.83 -2.25 -4.78
C LYS A 178 10.48 -1.76 -6.06
N ASP A 179 11.67 -1.14 -5.98
CA ASP A 179 12.43 -0.67 -7.13
C ASP A 179 12.73 -1.80 -8.12
N PHE A 180 13.10 -2.99 -7.60
CA PHE A 180 13.33 -4.19 -8.41
C PHE A 180 12.09 -4.61 -9.18
N ASN A 181 10.91 -4.65 -8.54
CA ASN A 181 9.67 -5.01 -9.20
C ASN A 181 9.28 -3.98 -10.28
N GLU A 182 9.52 -2.70 -10.05
CA GLU A 182 9.31 -1.65 -11.05
C GLU A 182 10.24 -1.84 -12.26
N LEU A 183 11.52 -2.12 -12.04
CA LEU A 183 12.49 -2.40 -13.11
C LEU A 183 12.13 -3.68 -13.90
N ILE A 184 11.68 -4.74 -13.24
CA ILE A 184 11.22 -5.96 -13.92
C ILE A 184 9.97 -5.70 -14.75
N ASN A 185 9.02 -4.94 -14.24
CA ASN A 185 7.84 -4.55 -15.02
C ASN A 185 8.23 -3.71 -16.25
N GLU A 186 9.14 -2.76 -16.07
CA GLU A 186 9.69 -1.97 -17.17
C GLU A 186 10.37 -2.84 -18.21
N LYS A 187 11.21 -3.81 -17.80
CA LYS A 187 11.85 -4.79 -18.68
C LYS A 187 10.82 -5.61 -19.47
N ASN A 188 9.76 -6.10 -18.81
CA ASN A 188 8.72 -6.91 -19.46
C ASN A 188 7.94 -6.12 -20.52
N ILE A 189 7.61 -4.86 -20.24
CA ILE A 189 6.97 -3.96 -21.22
C ILE A 189 7.91 -3.71 -22.41
N ARG A 190 9.19 -3.54 -22.15
CA ARG A 190 10.21 -3.29 -23.18
C ARG A 190 10.52 -4.52 -24.03
N ALA A 191 10.43 -5.72 -23.51
CA ALA A 191 10.75 -6.95 -24.25
C ALA A 191 9.93 -7.06 -25.55
N GLN A 192 8.63 -6.78 -25.52
CA GLN A 192 7.79 -6.75 -26.73
C GLN A 192 8.21 -5.66 -27.73
N ARG A 193 8.65 -4.53 -27.22
CA ARG A 193 9.13 -3.41 -28.04
C ARG A 193 10.50 -3.73 -28.63
N GLU A 194 11.38 -4.40 -27.91
CA GLU A 194 12.69 -4.83 -28.37
C GLU A 194 12.59 -5.79 -29.55
N ASP A 195 11.74 -6.80 -29.48
CA ASP A 195 11.50 -7.75 -30.59
C ASP A 195 11.01 -7.02 -31.84
N TYR A 196 10.08 -6.07 -31.67
CA TYR A 196 9.62 -5.24 -32.78
C TYR A 196 10.76 -4.43 -33.40
N ILE A 197 11.56 -3.75 -32.57
CA ILE A 197 12.68 -2.92 -33.05
C ILE A 197 13.74 -3.77 -33.76
N ARG A 198 14.11 -4.92 -33.22
CA ARG A 198 15.04 -5.86 -33.84
C ARG A 198 14.56 -6.28 -35.23
N PHE A 199 13.30 -6.63 -35.37
CA PHE A 199 12.69 -6.96 -36.66
C PHE A 199 12.76 -5.79 -37.65
N GLN A 200 12.47 -4.55 -37.21
CA GLN A 200 12.54 -3.36 -38.06
C GLN A 200 13.99 -3.06 -38.50
N ILE A 201 14.96 -3.19 -37.61
CA ILE A 201 16.37 -3.02 -37.91
C ILE A 201 16.81 -4.06 -38.95
N GLU A 202 16.44 -5.33 -38.79
CA GLU A 202 16.78 -6.40 -39.72
C GLU A 202 16.22 -6.16 -41.13
N GLU A 203 14.97 -5.66 -41.25
CA GLU A 203 14.37 -5.29 -42.53
C GLU A 203 15.15 -4.14 -43.21
N LEU A 204 15.57 -3.13 -42.45
CA LEU A 204 16.33 -2.00 -42.95
C LEU A 204 17.77 -2.41 -43.31
N GLU A 205 18.41 -3.28 -42.53
CA GLU A 205 19.76 -3.79 -42.80
C GLU A 205 19.82 -4.67 -44.07
N LYS A 206 18.76 -5.46 -44.35
CA LYS A 206 18.65 -6.24 -45.59
C LYS A 206 18.65 -5.35 -46.83
N LEU A 207 17.99 -4.20 -46.80
CA LEU A 207 18.01 -3.24 -47.91
C LEU A 207 19.31 -2.43 -47.93
N SER A 208 19.88 -2.13 -46.74
CA SER A 208 21.02 -1.20 -46.58
C SER A 208 20.77 0.13 -47.29
N PRO A 209 19.74 0.88 -46.94
CA PRO A 209 19.28 2.03 -47.70
C PRO A 209 20.34 3.15 -47.73
N SER A 210 20.53 3.74 -48.91
CA SER A 210 21.36 4.93 -49.14
C SER A 210 20.64 5.86 -50.11
N VAL A 211 20.73 7.15 -49.87
CA VAL A 211 20.16 8.18 -50.78
C VAL A 211 20.83 8.12 -52.15
N GLU A 212 22.13 7.90 -52.17
CA GLU A 212 22.92 7.77 -53.38
C GLU A 212 22.52 6.53 -54.19
N ASP A 213 22.35 5.37 -53.53
CA ASP A 213 21.93 4.13 -54.16
C ASP A 213 20.53 4.27 -54.79
N GLU A 214 19.57 4.86 -54.06
CA GLU A 214 18.23 5.10 -54.59
C GLU A 214 18.27 6.01 -55.86
N LEU A 215 19.01 7.11 -55.80
CA LEU A 215 19.15 8.02 -56.96
C LEU A 215 19.78 7.34 -58.16
N GLU A 216 20.76 6.46 -57.94
CA GLU A 216 21.38 5.69 -59.00
C GLU A 216 20.41 4.68 -59.63
N LEU A 217 19.65 3.98 -58.78
CA LEU A 217 18.62 3.04 -59.25
C LEU A 217 17.52 3.73 -60.06
N LEU A 218 17.07 4.90 -59.62
CA LEU A 218 16.07 5.69 -60.35
C LEU A 218 16.60 6.15 -61.71
N LYS A 219 17.86 6.61 -61.79
CA LYS A 219 18.49 6.95 -63.06
C LYS A 219 18.58 5.75 -64.01
N LYS A 220 18.98 4.57 -63.46
CA LYS A 220 19.02 3.33 -64.25
C LYS A 220 17.64 2.95 -64.75
N LYS A 221 16.62 3.05 -63.94
CA LYS A 221 15.20 2.82 -64.33
C LYS A 221 14.79 3.73 -65.48
N ASP A 222 15.07 5.04 -65.36
CA ASP A 222 14.74 6.00 -66.42
C ASP A 222 15.49 5.69 -67.75
N MET A 223 16.76 5.25 -67.68
CA MET A 223 17.48 4.77 -68.81
C MET A 223 16.84 3.54 -69.48
N ILE A 224 16.46 2.54 -68.66
CA ILE A 224 15.78 1.33 -69.13
C ILE A 224 14.49 1.67 -69.85
N LEU A 225 13.60 2.49 -69.21
CA LEU A 225 12.35 2.92 -69.79
C LEU A 225 12.53 3.68 -71.11
N ASN A 226 13.60 4.49 -71.23
CA ASN A 226 13.91 5.19 -72.43
C ASN A 226 14.37 4.24 -73.53
N VAL A 227 15.17 3.21 -73.19
CA VAL A 227 15.62 2.18 -74.15
C VAL A 227 14.45 1.33 -74.63
N GLU A 228 13.56 0.84 -73.67
CA GLU A 228 12.35 0.10 -74.04
C GLU A 228 11.42 0.90 -74.94
N LYS A 229 11.20 2.20 -74.64
CA LYS A 229 10.38 3.08 -75.47
C LYS A 229 11.00 3.30 -76.86
N ARG A 230 12.38 3.41 -76.96
CA ARG A 230 13.11 3.50 -78.20
C ARG A 230 12.96 2.21 -79.00
N GLN A 231 13.18 1.04 -78.37
CA GLN A 231 13.06 -0.26 -79.06
C GLN A 231 11.61 -0.50 -79.55
N ALA A 232 10.58 -0.21 -78.73
CA ALA A 232 9.18 -0.31 -79.18
C ALA A 232 8.89 0.61 -80.39
N THR A 233 9.43 1.82 -80.34
CA THR A 233 9.25 2.76 -81.47
C THR A 233 9.98 2.30 -82.75
N LEU A 234 11.27 1.92 -82.64
CA LEU A 234 12.02 1.41 -83.74
C LEU A 234 11.45 0.10 -84.28
N GLY A 235 11.04 -0.80 -83.40
CA GLY A 235 10.37 -2.07 -83.78
C GLY A 235 9.07 -1.85 -84.53
N SER A 236 8.22 -0.88 -84.16
CA SER A 236 7.00 -0.55 -84.92
C SER A 236 7.29 0.00 -86.29
N ILE A 237 8.38 0.80 -86.47
CA ILE A 237 8.80 1.30 -87.75
C ILE A 237 9.37 0.17 -88.63
N ALA A 238 10.22 -0.69 -88.09
CA ALA A 238 10.77 -1.84 -88.77
C ALA A 238 9.68 -2.79 -89.28
N SER A 239 8.68 -3.12 -88.40
CA SER A 239 7.55 -3.95 -88.77
C SER A 239 6.77 -3.35 -89.97
N ALA A 240 6.49 -2.05 -89.94
CA ALA A 240 5.77 -1.39 -91.02
C ALA A 240 6.57 -1.39 -92.37
N ILE A 241 7.89 -1.40 -92.29
CA ILE A 241 8.76 -1.42 -93.51
C ILE A 241 8.89 -2.84 -94.02
N SER A 242 9.20 -3.85 -93.18
CA SER A 242 9.64 -5.16 -93.63
C SER A 242 8.89 -6.38 -93.09
N ASP A 243 8.38 -6.33 -91.84
CA ASP A 243 8.01 -7.54 -91.09
C ASP A 243 6.45 -7.77 -90.97
N ASP A 244 5.59 -6.79 -91.14
CA ASP A 244 4.16 -6.95 -91.16
C ASP A 244 3.66 -7.72 -92.38
N GLU A 245 2.50 -8.39 -92.25
CA GLU A 245 1.83 -9.10 -93.36
C GLU A 245 1.64 -8.18 -94.60
N VAL A 246 1.35 -6.91 -94.35
CA VAL A 246 1.30 -5.86 -95.39
C VAL A 246 2.35 -4.80 -95.05
N ASN A 247 3.55 -4.93 -95.60
CA ASN A 247 4.66 -4.01 -95.38
C ASN A 247 5.00 -3.21 -96.62
N LEU A 248 5.73 -2.10 -96.43
CA LEU A 248 6.07 -1.17 -97.52
C LEU A 248 6.89 -1.85 -98.58
N LEU A 249 7.89 -2.67 -98.24
CA LEU A 249 8.73 -3.42 -99.14
C LEU A 249 7.94 -4.43 -99.98
N GLY A 250 6.98 -5.14 -99.32
CA GLY A 250 6.09 -6.08 -99.99
C GLY A 250 5.16 -5.42 -100.99
N LEU A 251 4.56 -4.29 -100.58
CA LEU A 251 3.71 -3.50 -101.51
C LEU A 251 4.51 -2.95 -102.68
N LEU A 252 5.74 -2.46 -102.48
CA LEU A 252 6.63 -1.94 -103.50
C LEU A 252 7.10 -3.04 -104.45
N LYS A 253 7.44 -4.23 -103.91
CA LYS A 253 7.75 -5.42 -104.74
C LYS A 253 6.53 -5.80 -105.61
N SER A 254 5.32 -5.75 -105.09
CA SER A 254 4.13 -6.03 -105.87
C SER A 254 3.94 -4.99 -107.00
N CYS A 255 4.18 -3.71 -106.69
CA CYS A 255 4.13 -2.66 -107.73
C CYS A 255 5.19 -2.85 -108.83
N LEU A 256 6.43 -3.18 -108.45
CA LEU A 256 7.52 -3.47 -109.39
C LEU A 256 7.18 -4.67 -110.30
N ASN A 257 6.71 -5.77 -109.70
CA ASN A 257 6.29 -6.95 -110.44
C ASN A 257 5.16 -6.67 -111.44
N ARG A 258 4.19 -5.77 -111.07
CA ARG A 258 3.16 -5.38 -112.01
C ARG A 258 3.69 -4.52 -113.19
N ALA A 259 4.64 -3.64 -112.93
CA ALA A 259 5.26 -2.80 -113.90
C ALA A 259 6.09 -3.65 -114.90
N GLU A 260 6.86 -4.63 -114.41
CA GLU A 260 7.67 -5.54 -115.19
C GLU A 260 6.87 -6.49 -116.12
N LYS A 261 5.70 -6.95 -115.58
CA LYS A 261 4.79 -7.82 -116.35
C LYS A 261 4.12 -7.12 -117.55
N ASN A 262 4.15 -5.79 -117.60
CA ASN A 262 3.48 -4.99 -118.63
C ASN A 262 4.51 -4.02 -119.31
N PRO A 263 5.52 -4.53 -120.09
CA PRO A 263 6.57 -3.71 -120.67
C PRO A 263 5.97 -2.69 -121.65
N GLY A 264 6.48 -1.46 -121.61
CA GLY A 264 6.06 -0.34 -122.45
C GLY A 264 4.83 0.44 -121.96
N ILE A 265 4.14 0.05 -120.87
CA ILE A 265 3.00 0.79 -120.25
C ILE A 265 3.54 1.77 -119.21
N VAL A 266 4.55 1.43 -118.44
CA VAL A 266 5.18 2.27 -117.43
C VAL A 266 6.52 2.75 -117.98
N ALA A 267 6.81 4.04 -117.86
CA ALA A 267 8.09 4.63 -118.31
C ALA A 267 9.25 4.04 -117.44
N GLU A 268 10.38 3.70 -118.13
CA GLU A 268 11.58 3.13 -117.47
C GLU A 268 12.14 4.01 -116.34
N GLU A 269 12.00 5.33 -116.44
CA GLU A 269 12.37 6.27 -115.37
C GLU A 269 11.55 6.04 -114.12
N ILE A 270 10.27 5.64 -114.20
CA ILE A 270 9.43 5.36 -113.06
C ILE A 270 9.82 4.03 -112.39
N ILE A 271 10.18 3.01 -113.19
CA ILE A 271 10.65 1.70 -112.70
C ILE A 271 11.98 1.90 -111.99
N THR A 272 12.89 2.68 -112.53
CA THR A 272 14.20 3.00 -111.90
C THR A 272 13.99 3.69 -110.57
N LYS A 273 13.08 4.70 -110.45
CA LYS A 273 12.75 5.38 -109.19
C LYS A 273 12.11 4.44 -108.18
N LEU A 274 11.29 3.48 -108.57
CA LEU A 274 10.75 2.47 -107.70
C LEU A 274 11.85 1.52 -107.14
N TYR A 275 12.86 1.17 -107.91
CA TYR A 275 14.01 0.43 -107.45
C TYR A 275 14.89 1.25 -106.48
N ASP A 276 15.05 2.56 -106.75
CA ASP A 276 15.78 3.45 -105.81
C ASP A 276 15.06 3.53 -104.48
N VAL A 277 13.74 3.68 -104.48
CA VAL A 277 12.92 3.67 -103.22
C VAL A 277 13.04 2.33 -102.52
N LYS A 278 13.07 1.19 -103.25
CA LYS A 278 13.25 -0.12 -102.66
C LYS A 278 14.59 -0.24 -101.96
N SER A 279 15.68 0.20 -102.63
CA SER A 279 17.03 0.19 -102.07
C SER A 279 17.12 1.04 -100.80
N ILE A 280 16.53 2.23 -100.77
CA ILE A 280 16.47 3.12 -99.62
C ILE A 280 15.70 2.47 -98.44
N LEU A 281 14.58 1.81 -98.72
CA LEU A 281 13.82 1.12 -97.68
C LEU A 281 14.55 -0.10 -97.17
N GLU A 282 15.27 -0.84 -98.00
CA GLU A 282 16.12 -1.98 -97.55
C GLU A 282 17.30 -1.50 -96.70
N ASP A 283 17.95 -0.38 -97.03
CA ASP A 283 18.99 0.23 -96.18
C ASP A 283 18.46 0.71 -94.85
N VAL A 284 17.30 1.42 -94.85
CA VAL A 284 16.67 1.85 -93.60
C VAL A 284 16.26 0.65 -92.73
N SER A 285 15.70 -0.43 -93.33
CA SER A 285 15.39 -1.66 -92.62
C SER A 285 16.60 -2.31 -91.97
N PHE A 286 17.75 -2.31 -92.68
CA PHE A 286 19.02 -2.82 -92.21
C PHE A 286 19.56 -1.99 -91.02
N ASP A 287 19.53 -0.66 -91.12
CA ASP A 287 19.95 0.22 -90.01
C ASP A 287 19.07 0.09 -88.80
N LEU A 288 17.76 -0.02 -88.97
CA LEU A 288 16.81 -0.27 -87.89
C LEU A 288 17.06 -1.61 -87.17
N SER A 289 17.35 -2.68 -87.95
CA SER A 289 17.63 -3.99 -87.36
C SER A 289 18.92 -4.01 -86.54
N LYS A 290 19.92 -3.20 -86.93
CA LYS A 290 21.18 -3.03 -86.21
C LYS A 290 20.96 -2.30 -84.86
N ASP A 291 20.13 -1.25 -84.85
CA ASP A 291 19.81 -0.50 -83.66
C ASP A 291 18.89 -1.31 -82.66
N LEU A 292 18.07 -2.21 -83.21
CA LEU A 292 17.23 -3.10 -82.41
C LEU A 292 18.00 -4.23 -81.70
N ASN A 293 19.13 -4.64 -82.23
CA ASN A 293 20.00 -5.71 -81.68
C ASN A 293 20.88 -5.22 -80.50
N MET A 294 20.73 -4.01 -80.01
CA MET A 294 21.34 -3.59 -78.72
C MET A 294 20.65 -4.26 -77.55
N ASN A 295 21.19 -5.42 -77.09
CA ASN A 295 20.68 -6.14 -75.96
C ASN A 295 20.96 -5.37 -74.65
N LEU A 296 19.89 -5.11 -73.86
CA LEU A 296 19.97 -4.85 -72.42
C LEU A 296 20.09 -6.23 -71.72
N ASP A 297 20.98 -6.35 -70.72
CA ASP A 297 21.04 -7.53 -69.82
C ASP A 297 19.76 -7.62 -69.06
N GLU A 298 18.85 -8.54 -69.43
CA GLU A 298 17.49 -8.70 -68.78
C GLU A 298 17.61 -9.08 -67.32
N GLU A 299 18.60 -9.88 -66.94
CA GLU A 299 18.81 -10.26 -65.50
C GLU A 299 19.12 -9.04 -64.61
N ASN A 300 19.80 -8.03 -65.12
CA ASN A 300 20.14 -6.81 -64.38
C ASN A 300 18.93 -5.86 -64.22
N ILE A 301 17.93 -5.99 -65.09
CA ILE A 301 16.71 -5.16 -65.05
C ILE A 301 15.78 -5.60 -63.93
N GLU A 302 15.52 -6.90 -63.77
CA GLU A 302 14.66 -7.45 -62.72
C GLU A 302 15.22 -7.12 -61.32
N GLU A 303 16.53 -7.26 -61.09
CA GLU A 303 17.17 -6.90 -59.83
C GLU A 303 17.03 -5.39 -59.50
N ILE A 304 17.12 -4.52 -60.49
CA ILE A 304 16.95 -3.07 -60.30
C ILE A 304 15.51 -2.75 -59.92
N ILE A 305 14.54 -3.36 -60.60
CA ILE A 305 13.12 -3.15 -60.32
C ILE A 305 12.76 -3.67 -58.91
N ASP A 306 13.17 -4.87 -58.55
CA ASP A 306 12.95 -5.46 -57.24
C ASP A 306 13.52 -4.59 -56.11
N ARG A 307 14.72 -4.06 -56.30
CA ARG A 307 15.36 -3.19 -55.30
C ARG A 307 14.63 -1.85 -55.18
N ILE A 308 14.16 -1.25 -56.27
CA ILE A 308 13.32 -0.04 -56.26
C ILE A 308 11.98 -0.30 -55.53
N ASP A 309 11.37 -1.46 -55.75
CA ASP A 309 10.13 -1.85 -55.08
C ASP A 309 10.35 -2.07 -53.57
N GLN A 310 11.50 -2.61 -53.17
CA GLN A 310 11.90 -2.72 -51.75
C GLN A 310 12.03 -1.31 -51.13
N TYR A 311 12.70 -0.37 -51.78
CA TYR A 311 12.77 1.03 -51.35
C TYR A 311 11.35 1.63 -51.21
N SER A 312 10.51 1.45 -52.22
CA SER A 312 9.13 1.99 -52.24
C SER A 312 8.26 1.41 -51.12
N ARG A 313 8.41 0.12 -50.82
CA ARG A 313 7.69 -0.55 -49.72
C ARG A 313 8.14 -0.05 -48.35
N LEU A 314 9.46 0.05 -48.15
CA LEU A 314 10.01 0.49 -46.86
C LEU A 314 9.79 1.98 -46.62
N LYS A 315 9.87 2.82 -47.67
CA LYS A 315 9.53 4.26 -47.56
C LYS A 315 8.09 4.46 -47.06
N ARG A 316 7.10 3.72 -47.61
CA ARG A 316 5.71 3.78 -47.13
C ARG A 316 5.59 3.38 -45.67
N LYS A 317 6.45 2.51 -45.16
CA LYS A 317 6.45 2.04 -43.76
C LYS A 317 7.15 3.01 -42.84
N PHE A 318 8.21 3.70 -43.28
CA PHE A 318 9.12 4.44 -42.41
C PHE A 318 9.19 5.96 -42.66
N GLY A 319 8.15 6.56 -43.28
CA GLY A 319 7.99 8.02 -43.27
C GLY A 319 8.05 8.70 -44.64
N GLY A 320 8.19 7.95 -45.73
CA GLY A 320 8.02 8.49 -47.08
C GLY A 320 9.30 8.86 -47.84
N SER A 321 10.46 9.01 -47.18
CA SER A 321 11.76 9.27 -47.82
C SER A 321 12.86 8.37 -47.25
N THR A 322 13.97 8.28 -48.01
CA THR A 322 15.15 7.49 -47.61
C THR A 322 15.87 8.12 -46.43
N GLU A 323 15.88 9.46 -46.34
CA GLU A 323 16.42 10.18 -45.19
C GLU A 323 15.62 9.88 -43.90
N GLU A 324 14.30 9.80 -43.98
CA GLU A 324 13.44 9.43 -42.86
C GLU A 324 13.66 7.97 -42.43
N MET A 325 13.85 7.05 -43.39
CA MET A 325 14.25 5.66 -43.08
C MET A 325 15.57 5.59 -42.30
N LEU A 326 16.58 6.33 -42.74
CA LEU A 326 17.90 6.38 -42.08
C LEU A 326 17.80 6.98 -40.67
N LYS A 327 16.98 8.02 -40.50
CA LYS A 327 16.71 8.62 -39.20
C LYS A 327 16.04 7.62 -38.23
N MET A 328 14.99 6.93 -38.70
CA MET A 328 14.31 5.89 -37.94
C MET A 328 15.25 4.74 -37.57
N TYR A 329 16.11 4.33 -38.47
CA TYR A 329 17.13 3.31 -38.21
C TYR A 329 18.10 3.72 -37.08
N ALA A 330 18.56 4.98 -37.11
CA ALA A 330 19.40 5.51 -36.03
C ALA A 330 18.67 5.59 -34.71
N GLU A 331 17.40 6.00 -34.70
CA GLU A 331 16.54 6.04 -33.51
C GLU A 331 16.33 4.64 -32.93
N PHE A 332 16.01 3.65 -33.74
CA PHE A 332 15.87 2.25 -33.31
C PHE A 332 17.18 1.69 -32.73
N LYS A 333 18.32 1.96 -33.32
CA LYS A 333 19.62 1.55 -32.74
C LYS A 333 19.93 2.23 -31.42
N ALA A 334 19.60 3.51 -31.27
CA ALA A 334 19.77 4.24 -30.01
C ALA A 334 18.83 3.70 -28.90
N GLU A 335 17.57 3.42 -29.27
CA GLU A 335 16.59 2.82 -28.38
C GLU A 335 17.04 1.44 -27.89
N LEU A 336 17.51 0.58 -28.78
CA LEU A 336 18.02 -0.76 -28.46
C LEU A 336 19.24 -0.72 -27.53
N ASN A 337 20.16 0.21 -27.75
CA ASN A 337 21.34 0.39 -26.91
C ASN A 337 20.97 0.87 -25.49
N SER A 338 19.86 1.58 -25.32
CA SER A 338 19.38 2.01 -23.99
C SER A 338 18.89 0.84 -23.12
N TYR A 339 18.50 -0.28 -23.70
CA TYR A 339 17.94 -1.43 -22.98
C TYR A 339 19.00 -2.23 -22.20
N SER A 340 20.24 -2.29 -22.68
CA SER A 340 21.33 -2.96 -21.97
C SER A 340 21.62 -2.36 -20.59
N GLN A 341 21.38 -1.06 -20.39
CA GLN A 341 21.60 -0.37 -19.11
C GLN A 341 20.60 -0.77 -18.03
N VAL A 342 19.41 -1.27 -18.38
CA VAL A 342 18.39 -1.70 -17.42
C VAL A 342 18.76 -3.05 -16.82
N ASP A 343 19.32 -3.96 -17.58
CA ASP A 343 19.80 -5.26 -17.10
C ASP A 343 20.92 -5.10 -16.07
N ASP A 344 21.85 -4.17 -16.32
CA ASP A 344 22.90 -3.83 -15.34
C ASP A 344 22.32 -3.27 -14.04
N LYS A 345 21.31 -2.42 -14.10
CA LYS A 345 20.62 -1.89 -12.92
C LYS A 345 19.90 -3.00 -12.15
N ILE A 346 19.19 -3.89 -12.84
CA ILE A 346 18.50 -5.04 -12.24
C ILE A 346 19.52 -5.92 -11.51
N ALA A 347 20.65 -6.24 -12.12
CA ALA A 347 21.70 -7.04 -11.51
C ALA A 347 22.28 -6.36 -10.25
N LEU A 348 22.51 -5.05 -10.30
CA LEU A 348 23.00 -4.28 -9.15
C LEU A 348 22.00 -4.27 -8.00
N VAL A 349 20.71 -4.00 -8.29
CA VAL A 349 19.64 -3.96 -7.28
C VAL A 349 19.43 -5.36 -6.68
N SER A 350 19.44 -6.42 -7.51
CA SER A 350 19.34 -7.81 -7.03
C SER A 350 20.46 -8.16 -6.06
N LYS A 351 21.69 -7.76 -6.36
CA LYS A 351 22.84 -7.99 -5.45
C LYS A 351 22.65 -7.27 -4.10
N LYS A 352 22.14 -6.03 -4.11
CA LYS A 352 21.83 -5.28 -2.89
C LYS A 352 20.73 -5.93 -2.07
N ILE A 353 19.67 -6.44 -2.74
CA ILE A 353 18.58 -7.17 -2.08
C ILE A 353 19.14 -8.40 -1.36
N ASN A 354 19.96 -9.21 -2.02
CA ASN A 354 20.54 -10.41 -1.43
C ASN A 354 21.41 -10.09 -0.20
N ASP A 355 22.23 -9.02 -0.25
CA ASP A 355 23.03 -8.57 0.89
C ASP A 355 22.13 -8.13 2.05
N LEU A 356 21.10 -7.31 1.76
CA LEU A 356 20.16 -6.85 2.77
C LEU A 356 19.33 -8.00 3.36
N GLU A 357 18.90 -8.98 2.57
CA GLU A 357 18.19 -10.16 3.05
C GLU A 357 19.05 -10.98 4.01
N LEU A 358 20.32 -11.19 3.69
CA LEU A 358 21.25 -11.89 4.57
C LEU A 358 21.42 -11.14 5.90
N ARG A 359 21.64 -9.83 5.84
CA ARG A 359 21.81 -8.99 7.03
C ARG A 359 20.54 -8.93 7.88
N CYS A 360 19.37 -8.75 7.25
CA CYS A 360 18.08 -8.81 7.95
C CYS A 360 17.86 -10.19 8.59
N GLY A 361 18.18 -11.27 7.88
CA GLY A 361 18.04 -12.63 8.39
C GLY A 361 18.93 -12.88 9.62
N THR A 362 20.19 -12.46 9.57
CA THR A 362 21.13 -12.59 10.69
C THR A 362 20.65 -11.77 11.90
N PHE A 363 20.26 -10.52 11.69
CA PHE A 363 19.76 -9.67 12.76
C PHE A 363 18.43 -10.19 13.36
N ALA A 364 17.53 -10.69 12.54
CA ALA A 364 16.28 -11.31 13.00
C ALA A 364 16.54 -12.59 13.83
N GLU A 365 17.59 -13.36 13.52
CA GLU A 365 18.00 -14.53 14.31
C GLU A 365 18.54 -14.12 15.68
N GLU A 366 19.31 -13.06 15.75
CA GLU A 366 19.82 -12.52 17.02
C GLU A 366 18.68 -12.03 17.91
N LEU A 367 17.75 -11.23 17.35
CA LEU A 367 16.54 -10.79 18.04
C LEU A 367 15.73 -12.00 18.54
N HIS A 368 15.56 -13.03 17.71
CA HIS A 368 14.82 -14.22 18.09
C HIS A 368 15.44 -14.95 19.27
N LYS A 369 16.75 -15.13 19.30
CA LYS A 369 17.47 -15.78 20.42
C LYS A 369 17.28 -15.04 21.73
N VAL A 370 17.41 -13.70 21.72
CA VAL A 370 17.21 -12.89 22.92
C VAL A 370 15.75 -12.97 23.39
N ARG A 371 14.79 -12.93 22.47
CA ARG A 371 13.35 -13.07 22.78
C ARG A 371 13.04 -14.41 23.43
N VAL A 372 13.59 -15.51 22.91
CA VAL A 372 13.41 -16.86 23.50
C VAL A 372 13.95 -16.90 24.93
N GLN A 373 15.17 -16.42 25.15
CA GLN A 373 15.75 -16.39 26.49
C GLN A 373 14.90 -15.55 27.45
N LYS A 374 14.51 -14.34 27.04
CA LYS A 374 13.75 -13.41 27.86
C LYS A 374 12.27 -13.83 28.08
N SER A 375 11.71 -14.62 27.18
CA SER A 375 10.40 -15.19 27.35
C SER A 375 10.31 -16.19 28.52
N ASP A 376 11.37 -16.99 28.71
CA ASP A 376 11.44 -17.92 29.83
C ASP A 376 11.56 -17.17 31.18
N GLU A 377 12.41 -16.14 31.25
CA GLU A 377 12.57 -15.29 32.43
C GLU A 377 11.21 -14.60 32.79
N LEU A 378 10.58 -13.98 31.81
CA LEU A 378 9.30 -13.29 31.98
C LEU A 378 8.16 -14.25 32.35
N SER A 379 8.15 -15.47 31.82
CA SER A 379 7.16 -16.50 32.16
C SER A 379 7.20 -16.88 33.63
N VAL A 380 8.39 -17.01 34.21
CA VAL A 380 8.59 -17.32 35.65
C VAL A 380 8.10 -16.14 36.50
N GLU A 381 8.46 -14.92 36.13
CA GLU A 381 8.08 -13.71 36.87
C GLU A 381 6.56 -13.48 36.84
N LEU A 382 5.94 -13.60 35.65
CA LEU A 382 4.48 -13.51 35.47
C LEU A 382 3.73 -14.57 36.30
N THR A 383 4.20 -15.81 36.27
CA THR A 383 3.62 -16.89 37.10
C THR A 383 3.69 -16.54 38.59
N GLY A 384 4.80 -15.97 39.04
CA GLY A 384 4.94 -15.49 40.41
C GLY A 384 3.89 -14.43 40.76
N LYS A 385 3.73 -13.42 39.89
CA LYS A 385 2.76 -12.32 40.09
C LYS A 385 1.31 -12.79 40.09
N VAL A 386 0.93 -13.68 39.20
CA VAL A 386 -0.43 -14.24 39.17
C VAL A 386 -0.74 -15.02 40.47
N ARG A 387 0.24 -15.74 41.01
CA ARG A 387 0.09 -16.45 42.30
C ARG A 387 -0.02 -15.49 43.50
N GLU A 388 0.66 -14.34 43.48
CA GLU A 388 0.47 -13.26 44.47
C GLU A 388 -0.99 -12.77 44.52
N LEU A 389 -1.69 -12.78 43.36
CA LEU A 389 -3.11 -12.47 43.23
C LEU A 389 -4.03 -13.64 43.64
N LYS A 390 -3.51 -14.60 44.43
CA LYS A 390 -4.23 -15.78 44.94
C LYS A 390 -4.78 -16.72 43.85
N MET A 391 -4.18 -16.73 42.67
CA MET A 391 -4.41 -17.75 41.65
C MET A 391 -3.32 -18.84 41.78
N ASN A 392 -3.36 -19.57 42.90
CA ASN A 392 -2.25 -20.46 43.31
C ASN A 392 -1.96 -21.60 42.34
N GLY A 393 -2.97 -22.03 41.57
CA GLY A 393 -2.83 -23.07 40.55
C GLY A 393 -2.43 -22.55 39.18
N ALA A 394 -2.45 -21.23 38.97
CA ALA A 394 -2.20 -20.66 37.68
C ALA A 394 -0.73 -20.64 37.31
N SER A 395 -0.47 -20.80 36.02
CA SER A 395 0.84 -20.66 35.38
C SER A 395 0.71 -19.87 34.09
N LEU A 396 1.61 -18.91 33.89
CA LEU A 396 1.71 -18.19 32.61
C LEU A 396 2.98 -18.63 31.88
N ARG A 397 2.87 -18.70 30.57
CA ARG A 397 3.98 -19.05 29.71
C ARG A 397 3.93 -18.18 28.45
N ILE A 398 5.10 -17.76 27.99
CA ILE A 398 5.25 -17.05 26.73
C ILE A 398 5.84 -18.03 25.73
N THR A 399 5.11 -18.28 24.65
CA THR A 399 5.57 -19.15 23.57
C THR A 399 6.05 -18.31 22.40
N ILE A 400 7.20 -18.71 21.84
CA ILE A 400 7.76 -18.04 20.67
C ILE A 400 7.88 -19.03 19.52
N SER A 401 7.39 -18.66 18.37
CA SER A 401 7.50 -19.39 17.12
C SER A 401 8.15 -18.55 16.02
N LYS A 402 8.71 -19.20 15.01
CA LYS A 402 9.26 -18.52 13.83
C LYS A 402 8.21 -18.45 12.72
N SER A 403 8.06 -17.30 12.10
CA SER A 403 7.37 -17.15 10.81
C SER A 403 8.29 -17.58 9.68
N GLU A 404 7.75 -18.09 8.59
CA GLU A 404 8.51 -18.43 7.39
C GLU A 404 9.08 -17.19 6.67
N THR A 405 8.47 -16.03 6.87
CA THR A 405 8.83 -14.78 6.19
C THR A 405 9.32 -13.74 7.18
N LEU A 406 10.34 -12.98 6.77
CA LEU A 406 10.81 -11.81 7.51
C LEU A 406 9.74 -10.70 7.47
N GLY A 407 9.46 -10.13 8.64
CA GLY A 407 8.59 -8.97 8.80
C GLY A 407 9.34 -7.75 9.35
N PRO A 408 8.65 -6.63 9.54
CA PRO A 408 9.24 -5.38 10.05
C PRO A 408 9.76 -5.47 11.49
N LYS A 409 9.45 -6.55 12.22
CA LYS A 409 9.94 -6.84 13.58
C LYS A 409 10.73 -8.15 13.66
N GLY A 410 11.29 -8.63 12.56
CA GLY A 410 11.88 -9.95 12.42
C GLY A 410 10.86 -11.03 12.06
N TYR A 411 11.12 -12.28 12.40
CA TYR A 411 10.19 -13.39 12.12
C TYR A 411 9.63 -14.06 13.39
N SER A 412 9.85 -13.48 14.58
CA SER A 412 9.31 -14.03 15.81
C SER A 412 7.83 -13.70 15.93
N ARG A 413 7.02 -14.71 16.27
CA ARG A 413 5.65 -14.59 16.73
C ARG A 413 5.59 -14.96 18.18
N VAL A 414 4.82 -14.24 18.97
CA VAL A 414 4.70 -14.38 20.42
C VAL A 414 3.26 -14.59 20.80
N ASP A 415 3.00 -15.59 21.64
CA ASP A 415 1.70 -15.82 22.27
C ASP A 415 1.87 -15.94 23.78
N PHE A 416 1.11 -15.16 24.52
CA PHE A 416 0.96 -15.31 25.97
C PHE A 416 -0.13 -16.35 26.22
N ILE A 417 0.25 -17.45 26.88
CA ILE A 417 -0.67 -18.53 27.22
C ILE A 417 -0.72 -18.72 28.74
N ALA A 418 -1.87 -19.12 29.24
CA ALA A 418 -2.06 -19.36 30.65
C ALA A 418 -2.82 -20.66 30.90
N GLU A 419 -2.46 -21.36 31.95
CA GLU A 419 -3.22 -22.40 32.59
C GLU A 419 -3.79 -21.78 33.88
N THR A 420 -5.10 -21.61 33.96
CA THR A 420 -5.75 -20.99 35.14
C THR A 420 -6.00 -22.01 36.25
N ASN A 421 -6.31 -23.24 35.88
CA ASN A 421 -6.52 -24.37 36.82
C ASN A 421 -5.57 -25.52 36.44
N PRO A 422 -4.87 -26.12 37.43
CA PRO A 422 -3.95 -27.20 37.13
C PRO A 422 -4.63 -28.39 36.43
N GLY A 423 -4.08 -28.81 35.30
CA GLY A 423 -4.58 -29.96 34.55
C GLY A 423 -5.58 -29.63 33.44
N GLU A 424 -6.03 -28.39 33.31
CA GLU A 424 -6.92 -27.95 32.23
C GLU A 424 -6.14 -27.61 30.93
N GLY A 425 -4.80 -27.44 31.03
CA GLY A 425 -3.94 -27.10 29.91
C GLY A 425 -3.76 -25.60 29.69
N PHE A 426 -2.88 -25.26 28.74
CA PHE A 426 -2.56 -23.88 28.41
C PHE A 426 -3.44 -23.36 27.28
N PHE A 427 -4.10 -22.25 27.49
CA PHE A 427 -4.90 -21.52 26.49
C PHE A 427 -4.30 -20.15 26.22
N LYS A 428 -4.49 -19.59 25.03
CA LYS A 428 -4.13 -18.19 24.78
C LYS A 428 -4.88 -17.28 25.73
N VAL A 429 -4.23 -16.27 26.25
CA VAL A 429 -4.86 -15.33 27.23
C VAL A 429 -6.17 -14.75 26.67
N LYS A 430 -6.28 -14.56 25.35
CA LYS A 430 -7.51 -14.12 24.68
C LYS A 430 -8.67 -15.13 24.69
N GLU A 431 -8.41 -16.39 25.01
CA GLU A 431 -9.40 -17.49 25.00
C GLU A 431 -9.91 -17.81 26.40
N ILE A 432 -9.42 -17.11 27.43
CA ILE A 432 -9.83 -17.31 28.82
C ILE A 432 -11.26 -16.78 29.00
N ALA A 433 -12.17 -17.67 29.38
CA ALA A 433 -13.60 -17.39 29.44
C ALA A 433 -14.02 -16.58 30.68
N SER A 434 -13.26 -16.63 31.78
CA SER A 434 -13.59 -15.94 33.03
C SER A 434 -13.10 -14.50 33.04
N GLY A 435 -14.00 -13.52 33.03
CA GLY A 435 -13.66 -12.10 33.05
C GLY A 435 -12.77 -11.70 34.23
N GLY A 436 -13.07 -12.20 35.43
CA GLY A 436 -12.27 -11.92 36.62
C GLY A 436 -10.89 -12.53 36.60
N GLU A 437 -10.72 -13.77 36.08
CA GLU A 437 -9.40 -14.40 35.90
C GLU A 437 -8.56 -13.67 34.85
N LEU A 438 -9.19 -13.36 33.73
CA LEU A 438 -8.55 -12.58 32.66
C LEU A 438 -8.07 -11.22 33.18
N SER A 439 -8.89 -10.49 33.91
CA SER A 439 -8.52 -9.17 34.47
C SER A 439 -7.33 -9.28 35.43
N ARG A 440 -7.25 -10.34 36.25
CA ARG A 440 -6.10 -10.56 37.16
C ARG A 440 -4.84 -10.94 36.43
N ILE A 441 -4.93 -11.76 35.39
CA ILE A 441 -3.79 -12.09 34.52
C ILE A 441 -3.29 -10.83 33.83
N LEU A 442 -4.18 -10.02 33.25
CA LEU A 442 -3.82 -8.77 32.62
C LEU A 442 -3.19 -7.78 33.59
N LEU A 443 -3.71 -7.70 34.83
CA LEU A 443 -3.10 -6.89 35.88
C LEU A 443 -1.68 -7.36 36.21
N SER A 444 -1.44 -8.68 36.33
CA SER A 444 -0.11 -9.23 36.59
C SER A 444 0.88 -8.89 35.47
N ILE A 445 0.45 -8.99 34.21
CA ILE A 445 1.26 -8.61 33.07
C ILE A 445 1.60 -7.11 33.12
N ARG A 446 0.62 -6.27 33.43
CA ARG A 446 0.80 -4.81 33.57
C ARG A 446 1.70 -4.44 34.72
N GLN A 447 1.64 -5.14 35.84
CA GLN A 447 2.49 -4.88 37.00
C GLN A 447 3.99 -5.02 36.69
N ILE A 448 4.37 -5.95 35.82
CA ILE A 448 5.78 -6.14 35.39
C ILE A 448 6.14 -5.16 34.26
N LEU A 449 5.24 -4.95 33.31
CA LEU A 449 5.57 -4.30 32.05
C LEU A 449 5.19 -2.81 31.98
N SER A 450 4.46 -2.27 32.97
CA SER A 450 3.98 -0.88 32.98
C SER A 450 5.09 0.17 32.88
N SER A 451 6.25 -0.09 33.44
CA SER A 451 7.39 0.84 33.40
C SER A 451 7.95 1.07 32.00
N ASN A 452 7.66 0.14 31.08
CA ASN A 452 8.17 0.12 29.70
C ASN A 452 7.06 0.24 28.65
N ASP A 453 5.80 0.45 29.10
CA ASP A 453 4.64 0.51 28.23
C ASP A 453 4.39 1.93 27.67
N THR A 454 3.75 2.00 26.53
CA THR A 454 3.22 3.24 25.94
C THR A 454 1.83 3.61 26.44
N ILE A 455 1.16 2.69 27.15
CA ILE A 455 -0.16 2.90 27.73
C ILE A 455 -0.06 3.81 28.94
N SER A 456 -0.83 4.86 28.92
CA SER A 456 -0.83 5.88 29.96
C SER A 456 -2.00 5.79 30.92
N VAL A 457 -3.13 5.22 30.46
CA VAL A 457 -4.37 5.11 31.25
C VAL A 457 -4.89 3.68 31.18
N PHE A 458 -5.09 3.05 32.33
CA PHE A 458 -5.71 1.74 32.49
C PHE A 458 -7.08 1.86 33.13
N LEU A 459 -8.09 1.27 32.50
CA LEU A 459 -9.42 1.12 33.05
C LEU A 459 -9.68 -0.35 33.40
N PHE A 460 -9.94 -0.63 34.65
CA PHE A 460 -10.28 -1.97 35.14
C PHE A 460 -11.77 -2.04 35.54
N ASP A 461 -12.50 -2.94 34.86
CA ASP A 461 -13.85 -3.31 35.24
C ASP A 461 -13.90 -4.76 35.70
N GLU A 462 -14.81 -5.07 36.61
CA GLU A 462 -15.03 -6.43 37.13
C GLU A 462 -13.80 -7.13 37.73
N ILE A 463 -12.75 -6.38 38.09
CA ILE A 463 -11.51 -6.97 38.65
C ILE A 463 -11.75 -7.64 40.01
N ASP A 464 -12.85 -7.26 40.68
CA ASP A 464 -13.30 -7.73 41.97
C ASP A 464 -14.40 -8.82 41.91
N THR A 465 -14.72 -9.33 40.71
CA THR A 465 -15.72 -10.38 40.52
C THR A 465 -15.25 -11.72 41.12
N GLY A 466 -16.05 -12.29 42.02
CA GLY A 466 -15.79 -13.59 42.62
C GLY A 466 -14.65 -13.62 43.65
N ILE A 467 -14.23 -12.47 44.16
CA ILE A 467 -13.13 -12.38 45.12
C ILE A 467 -13.57 -11.61 46.38
N GLY A 468 -12.78 -11.76 47.47
CA GLY A 468 -12.95 -11.05 48.72
C GLY A 468 -11.72 -11.22 49.61
N GLY A 469 -11.78 -10.66 50.81
CA GLY A 469 -10.77 -10.83 51.83
C GLY A 469 -9.35 -10.49 51.39
N GLU A 470 -8.41 -11.41 51.57
CA GLU A 470 -7.01 -11.21 51.27
C GLU A 470 -6.72 -10.99 49.77
N THR A 471 -7.47 -11.65 48.89
CA THR A 471 -7.29 -11.49 47.42
C THR A 471 -7.56 -10.05 47.01
N ALA A 472 -8.62 -9.42 47.53
CA ALA A 472 -8.92 -8.02 47.25
C ALA A 472 -7.82 -7.05 47.73
N ILE A 473 -7.17 -7.36 48.85
CA ILE A 473 -6.02 -6.60 49.36
C ILE A 473 -4.83 -6.71 48.39
N CYS A 474 -4.55 -7.92 47.91
CA CYS A 474 -3.45 -8.13 46.94
C CYS A 474 -3.70 -7.36 45.62
N ILE A 475 -4.94 -7.40 45.10
CA ILE A 475 -5.33 -6.66 43.91
C ILE A 475 -5.20 -5.15 44.12
N GLY A 476 -5.71 -4.62 45.25
CA GLY A 476 -5.59 -3.21 45.57
C GLY A 476 -4.11 -2.72 45.59
N LYS A 477 -3.23 -3.52 46.20
CA LYS A 477 -1.76 -3.26 46.18
C LYS A 477 -1.21 -3.26 44.77
N SER A 478 -1.60 -4.24 43.96
CA SER A 478 -1.12 -4.34 42.56
C SER A 478 -1.59 -3.17 41.69
N LEU A 479 -2.87 -2.73 41.85
CA LEU A 479 -3.38 -1.55 41.17
C LEU A 479 -2.63 -0.27 41.58
N MET A 480 -2.33 -0.13 42.87
CA MET A 480 -1.52 0.97 43.37
C MET A 480 -0.12 0.95 42.79
N GLN A 481 0.53 -0.22 42.69
CA GLN A 481 1.87 -0.32 42.05
C GLN A 481 1.84 0.05 40.57
N VAL A 482 0.87 -0.42 39.79
CA VAL A 482 0.68 -0.01 38.40
C VAL A 482 0.48 1.50 38.28
N SER A 483 -0.22 2.10 39.28
CA SER A 483 -0.49 3.54 39.28
C SER A 483 0.75 4.42 39.55
N GLU A 484 1.87 3.85 39.92
CA GLU A 484 3.13 4.60 40.00
C GLU A 484 3.71 5.02 38.63
N CYS A 485 3.35 4.26 37.58
CA CYS A 485 3.83 4.49 36.21
C CYS A 485 2.75 4.98 35.25
N SER A 486 1.47 4.71 35.52
CA SER A 486 0.34 5.01 34.64
C SER A 486 -0.91 5.31 35.45
N GLN A 487 -1.84 6.09 34.93
CA GLN A 487 -3.11 6.33 35.59
C GLN A 487 -3.95 5.05 35.62
N VAL A 488 -4.53 4.74 36.78
CA VAL A 488 -5.44 3.61 36.97
C VAL A 488 -6.82 4.10 37.36
N LEU A 489 -7.84 3.65 36.65
CA LEU A 489 -9.26 3.84 36.94
C LEU A 489 -9.87 2.46 37.20
N ALA A 490 -10.37 2.17 38.39
CA ALA A 490 -10.99 0.88 38.70
C ALA A 490 -12.37 1.05 39.26
N ILE A 491 -13.33 0.30 38.70
CA ILE A 491 -14.68 0.15 39.32
C ILE A 491 -14.61 -0.99 40.30
N THR A 492 -15.03 -0.72 41.54
CA THR A 492 -15.03 -1.74 42.59
C THR A 492 -16.18 -1.54 43.59
N HIS A 493 -16.66 -2.66 44.11
CA HIS A 493 -17.58 -2.68 45.23
C HIS A 493 -16.88 -3.12 46.53
N LEU A 494 -15.59 -3.48 46.46
CA LEU A 494 -14.81 -3.98 47.59
C LEU A 494 -14.06 -2.84 48.32
N PRO A 495 -14.32 -2.62 49.61
CA PRO A 495 -13.64 -1.61 50.41
C PRO A 495 -12.13 -1.86 50.50
N GLN A 496 -11.69 -3.14 50.43
CA GLN A 496 -10.28 -3.54 50.43
C GLN A 496 -9.50 -2.96 49.26
N ILE A 497 -10.12 -2.91 48.06
CA ILE A 497 -9.49 -2.30 46.86
C ILE A 497 -9.56 -0.77 46.97
N ALA A 498 -10.72 -0.22 47.30
CA ALA A 498 -10.96 1.21 47.43
C ALA A 498 -10.01 1.91 48.41
N ASN A 499 -9.53 1.22 49.44
CA ASN A 499 -8.57 1.75 50.41
C ASN A 499 -7.20 2.09 49.81
N PHE A 500 -6.77 1.41 48.74
CA PHE A 500 -5.48 1.65 48.09
C PHE A 500 -5.55 2.80 47.08
N ALA A 501 -6.74 3.25 46.69
CA ALA A 501 -6.89 4.33 45.73
C ALA A 501 -6.36 5.66 46.28
N THR A 502 -5.73 6.46 45.44
CA THR A 502 -5.33 7.84 45.76
C THR A 502 -6.60 8.70 45.87
N GLN A 503 -7.56 8.51 44.96
CA GLN A 503 -8.82 9.22 44.92
C GLN A 503 -10.00 8.25 44.92
N LEU A 504 -11.02 8.59 45.70
CA LEU A 504 -12.26 7.82 45.79
C LEU A 504 -13.42 8.63 45.21
N ILE A 505 -14.10 8.07 44.22
CA ILE A 505 -15.20 8.67 43.48
C ILE A 505 -16.46 7.86 43.81
N ASN A 506 -17.41 8.46 44.51
CA ASN A 506 -18.66 7.82 44.86
C ASN A 506 -19.77 8.17 43.88
N VAL A 507 -20.44 7.15 43.35
CA VAL A 507 -21.60 7.30 42.46
C VAL A 507 -22.84 6.87 43.22
N SER A 508 -23.72 7.81 43.49
CA SER A 508 -24.97 7.58 44.22
C SER A 508 -26.18 7.93 43.35
N LYS A 509 -27.34 7.42 43.74
CA LYS A 509 -28.62 7.76 43.12
C LYS A 509 -29.47 8.61 44.06
N THR A 510 -30.14 9.60 43.50
CA THR A 510 -31.17 10.37 44.19
C THR A 510 -32.40 10.49 43.30
N THR A 511 -33.57 10.65 43.94
CA THR A 511 -34.80 10.91 43.21
C THR A 511 -35.10 12.39 43.27
N LYS A 512 -35.14 13.07 42.13
CA LYS A 512 -35.60 14.46 42.01
C LYS A 512 -36.99 14.47 41.38
N ILE A 513 -37.85 15.38 41.86
CA ILE A 513 -39.14 15.65 41.20
C ILE A 513 -38.87 16.65 40.07
N ILE A 514 -39.09 16.23 38.83
CA ILE A 514 -38.92 17.04 37.61
C ILE A 514 -40.24 16.94 36.84
N GLU A 515 -40.87 18.09 36.57
CA GLU A 515 -42.18 18.17 35.89
C GLU A 515 -43.26 17.28 36.58
N ASP A 516 -43.34 17.36 37.89
CA ASP A 516 -44.27 16.58 38.77
C ASP A 516 -44.11 15.05 38.68
N GLN A 517 -43.02 14.55 38.12
CA GLN A 517 -42.69 13.13 38.07
C GLN A 517 -41.39 12.83 38.82
N PRO A 518 -41.33 11.73 39.60
CA PRO A 518 -40.11 11.31 40.25
C PRO A 518 -39.15 10.78 39.17
N ARG A 519 -37.94 11.35 39.09
CA ARG A 519 -36.87 10.92 38.18
C ARG A 519 -35.60 10.58 38.96
N THR A 520 -35.00 9.46 38.60
CA THR A 520 -33.70 9.06 39.14
C THR A 520 -32.59 9.87 38.48
N VAL A 521 -31.74 10.45 39.30
CA VAL A 521 -30.52 11.19 38.89
C VAL A 521 -29.34 10.55 39.60
N SER A 522 -28.28 10.26 38.84
CA SER A 522 -27.00 9.85 39.41
C SER A 522 -26.16 11.08 39.76
N ILE A 523 -25.58 11.06 40.93
CA ILE A 523 -24.69 12.12 41.45
C ILE A 523 -23.31 11.51 41.66
N ILE A 524 -22.27 12.29 41.36
CA ILE A 524 -20.90 11.90 41.54
C ILE A 524 -20.24 12.84 42.54
N ASP A 525 -19.68 12.26 43.60
CA ASP A 525 -19.02 12.98 44.68
C ASP A 525 -17.56 12.51 44.83
N LEU A 526 -16.65 13.47 44.91
CA LEU A 526 -15.27 13.19 45.32
C LEU A 526 -15.22 13.07 46.84
N VAL A 527 -14.72 11.94 47.32
CA VAL A 527 -14.76 11.64 48.75
C VAL A 527 -13.35 11.66 49.33
N ALA A 528 -13.14 12.57 50.30
CA ALA A 528 -11.84 12.75 50.95
C ALA A 528 -11.99 12.83 52.48
N GLY A 529 -10.89 12.71 53.21
CA GLY A 529 -10.84 12.86 54.67
C GLY A 529 -11.73 11.86 55.43
N GLU A 530 -12.45 12.36 56.44
CA GLU A 530 -13.31 11.52 57.29
C GLU A 530 -14.44 10.85 56.50
N LYS A 531 -15.02 11.54 55.52
CA LYS A 531 -16.06 10.97 54.65
C LYS A 531 -15.62 9.74 53.90
N ARG A 532 -14.32 9.68 53.55
CA ARG A 532 -13.73 8.50 52.89
C ARG A 532 -13.75 7.29 53.81
N ALA A 533 -13.33 7.47 55.07
CA ALA A 533 -13.32 6.40 56.04
C ALA A 533 -14.74 5.88 56.32
N ASP A 534 -15.73 6.77 56.41
CA ASP A 534 -17.14 6.42 56.62
C ASP A 534 -17.71 5.67 55.41
N LEU A 535 -17.42 6.13 54.19
CA LEU A 535 -17.89 5.45 52.99
C LEU A 535 -17.29 4.04 52.86
N VAL A 536 -15.99 3.91 53.12
CA VAL A 536 -15.31 2.60 53.07
C VAL A 536 -15.85 1.66 54.15
N LYS A 537 -16.18 2.17 55.33
CA LYS A 537 -16.87 1.38 56.37
C LYS A 537 -18.28 0.96 55.94
N ALA A 538 -19.03 1.87 55.31
CA ALA A 538 -20.39 1.58 54.84
C ALA A 538 -20.40 0.56 53.67
N MET A 539 -19.31 0.44 52.88
CA MET A 539 -19.16 -0.59 51.87
C MET A 539 -18.94 -1.99 52.45
N ASN A 540 -18.53 -2.12 53.72
CA ASN A 540 -18.44 -3.41 54.39
C ASN A 540 -19.86 -3.80 54.83
N PRO A 541 -20.49 -4.84 54.29
CA PRO A 541 -21.72 -5.36 54.86
C PRO A 541 -21.39 -5.83 56.28
N ILE A 542 -22.00 -5.19 57.27
CA ILE A 542 -21.97 -5.67 58.68
C ILE A 542 -22.65 -7.04 58.65
N VAL A 543 -21.85 -8.09 58.84
CA VAL A 543 -22.37 -9.43 59.17
C VAL A 543 -22.84 -9.43 60.60
#